data_ffdf38bdbd9cd9cee132951de1062a4a
#
_entry.id   ffdf38bdbd9cd9cee132951de1062a4a
#
_cell.length_a   1.000
_cell.length_b   1.000
_cell.length_c   1.000
_cell.angle_alpha   90.00
_cell.angle_beta   90.00
_cell.angle_gamma   90.00
#
_symmetry.space_group_name_H-M   'P 1'
#
loop_
_entity.id
_entity.type
_entity.pdbx_description
1 polymer ?
#
loop_
_entity_poly.entity_id
_entity_poly.type
_entity_poly.pdbx_seq_one_letter_code
_entity_poly.pdbx_strand_id
1 'polypeptide(L)' 'RLYKIHKFMSELVTEAIADGSIHNNMQPTHVAFTLESIIVFFFLTHDQIRDLGHFENGTESTYLEEALNTYLSSITN' A
#
# COMPACT_ATOMS: atom_id res chain seq x y z
N ARG A 1 3.98 -18.12 2.48
CA ARG A 1 2.71 -17.48 2.14
C ARG A 1 2.89 -15.98 1.92
N LEU A 2 3.39 -15.27 2.93
CA LEU A 2 3.70 -13.85 2.75
C LEU A 2 4.75 -13.66 1.68
N TYR A 3 5.69 -14.58 1.59
CA TYR A 3 6.71 -14.53 0.56
C TYR A 3 6.10 -14.57 -0.84
N LYS A 4 5.08 -15.41 -1.06
CA LYS A 4 4.45 -15.52 -2.37
C LYS A 4 3.68 -14.26 -2.73
N ILE A 5 3.01 -13.65 -1.76
CA ILE A 5 2.30 -12.39 -1.98
C ILE A 5 3.29 -11.30 -2.32
N HIS A 6 4.38 -11.22 -1.57
CA HIS A 6 5.40 -10.20 -1.83
C HIS A 6 6.03 -10.37 -3.20
N LYS A 7 6.31 -11.62 -3.59
CA LYS A 7 6.87 -11.89 -4.91
C LYS A 7 5.91 -11.46 -6.02
N PHE A 8 4.63 -11.78 -5.86
CA PHE A 8 3.61 -11.40 -6.84
C PHE A 8 3.52 -9.88 -6.96
N MET A 9 3.48 -9.17 -5.83
CA MET A 9 3.41 -7.71 -5.84
C MET A 9 4.65 -7.10 -6.47
N SER A 10 5.83 -7.66 -6.18
CA SER A 10 7.06 -7.15 -6.77
C SER A 10 7.06 -7.33 -8.28
N GLU A 11 6.52 -8.42 -8.78
CA GLU A 11 6.43 -8.66 -10.21
C GLU A 11 5.47 -7.67 -10.88
N LEU A 12 4.34 -7.38 -10.23
CA LEU A 12 3.41 -6.39 -10.76
C LEU A 12 4.06 -5.01 -10.82
N VAL A 13 4.79 -4.64 -9.79
CA VAL A 13 5.48 -3.35 -9.76
C VAL A 13 6.55 -3.30 -10.84
N THR A 14 7.29 -4.40 -11.03
CA THR A 14 8.30 -4.46 -12.09
C THR A 14 7.66 -4.19 -13.45
N GLU A 15 6.50 -4.78 -13.73
CA GLU A 15 5.79 -4.54 -14.98
C GLU A 15 5.34 -3.09 -15.11
N ALA A 16 4.87 -2.51 -14.01
CA ALA A 16 4.41 -1.12 -14.01
C ALA A 16 5.55 -0.13 -14.24
N ILE A 17 6.73 -0.43 -13.73
CA ILE A 17 7.92 0.37 -14.01
C ILE A 17 8.30 0.24 -15.48
N ALA A 18 8.26 -0.98 -15.99
CA ALA A 18 8.66 -1.24 -17.38
C ALA A 18 7.71 -0.57 -18.38
N ASP A 19 6.42 -0.48 -18.05
CA ASP A 19 5.46 0.14 -18.98
C ASP A 19 5.30 1.65 -18.77
N GLY A 20 6.03 2.24 -17.83
CA GLY A 20 6.00 3.68 -17.61
C GLY A 20 4.95 4.17 -16.63
N SER A 21 4.16 3.28 -16.04
CA SER A 21 3.14 3.68 -15.09
C SER A 21 3.73 4.18 -13.78
N ILE A 22 4.84 3.58 -13.35
CA ILE A 22 5.56 3.97 -12.14
C ILE A 22 6.92 4.53 -12.54
N HIS A 23 7.42 5.51 -11.78
CA HIS A 23 8.71 6.14 -12.07
C HIS A 23 9.83 5.09 -12.15
N ASN A 24 10.71 5.25 -13.12
CA ASN A 24 11.74 4.26 -13.40
C ASN A 24 12.87 4.24 -12.37
N ASN A 25 12.92 5.21 -11.46
CA ASN A 25 13.90 5.24 -10.39
C ASN A 25 13.45 4.47 -9.15
N MET A 26 12.24 3.88 -9.18
CA MET A 26 11.73 3.15 -8.05
C MET A 26 12.26 1.72 -8.05
N GLN A 27 12.43 1.16 -6.86
CA GLN A 27 12.82 -0.23 -6.69
C GLN A 27 11.57 -1.08 -6.49
N PRO A 28 11.32 -2.09 -7.34
CA PRO A 28 10.08 -2.87 -7.26
C PRO A 28 9.81 -3.48 -5.88
N THR A 29 10.85 -4.04 -5.24
CA THR A 29 10.66 -4.66 -3.93
C THR A 29 10.33 -3.64 -2.86
N HIS A 30 10.89 -2.43 -2.96
CA HIS A 30 10.60 -1.37 -2.00
C HIS A 30 9.17 -0.89 -2.14
N VAL A 31 8.71 -0.71 -3.38
CA VAL A 31 7.34 -0.29 -3.63
C VAL A 31 6.36 -1.34 -3.12
N ALA A 32 6.62 -2.61 -3.45
CA ALA A 32 5.76 -3.70 -2.99
C ALA A 32 5.71 -3.76 -1.47
N PHE A 33 6.86 -3.64 -0.81
CA PHE A 33 6.91 -3.69 0.65
C PHE A 33 6.14 -2.53 1.27
N THR A 34 6.24 -1.34 0.69
CA THR A 34 5.52 -0.18 1.21
C THR A 34 4.01 -0.37 1.10
N LEU A 35 3.53 -0.83 -0.06
CA LEU A 35 2.11 -1.11 -0.23
C LEU A 35 1.62 -2.16 0.75
N GLU A 36 2.39 -3.24 0.88
CA GLU A 36 2.04 -4.30 1.82
C GLU A 36 2.02 -3.80 3.25
N SER A 37 2.98 -2.94 3.61
CA SER A 37 3.05 -2.39 4.96
C SER A 37 1.84 -1.54 5.30
N ILE A 38 1.39 -0.73 4.34
CA ILE A 38 0.21 0.10 4.55
C ILE A 38 -1.01 -0.78 4.81
N ILE A 39 -1.20 -1.80 3.98
CA ILE A 39 -2.37 -2.67 4.06
C ILE A 39 -2.32 -3.52 5.32
N VAL A 40 -1.19 -4.18 5.56
CA VAL A 40 -1.07 -5.12 6.67
C VAL A 40 -1.17 -4.39 8.00
N PHE A 41 -0.47 -3.28 8.15
CA PHE A 41 -0.52 -2.54 9.40
C PHE A 41 -1.92 -2.03 9.68
N PHE A 42 -2.62 -1.58 8.65
CA PHE A 42 -4.00 -1.16 8.81
C PHE A 42 -4.86 -2.29 9.36
N PHE A 43 -4.79 -3.48 8.74
CA PHE A 43 -5.62 -4.59 9.18
C PHE A 43 -5.23 -5.13 10.55
N LEU A 44 -3.98 -4.97 10.95
CA LEU A 44 -3.54 -5.41 12.27
C LEU A 44 -3.98 -4.46 13.38
N THR A 45 -4.19 -3.18 13.07
CA THR A 45 -4.34 -2.17 14.12
C THR A 45 -5.65 -1.39 14.07
N HIS A 46 -6.46 -1.53 13.00
CA HIS A 46 -7.61 -0.63 12.84
C HIS A 46 -8.63 -0.76 13.99
N ASP A 47 -8.82 -1.97 14.54
CA ASP A 47 -9.75 -2.14 15.66
C ASP A 47 -9.27 -1.36 16.87
N GLN A 48 -7.98 -1.43 17.17
CA GLN A 48 -7.41 -0.73 18.31
C GLN A 48 -7.49 0.78 18.13
N ILE A 49 -7.20 1.26 16.93
CA ILE A 49 -7.24 2.69 16.65
C ILE A 49 -8.67 3.19 16.73
N ARG A 50 -9.64 2.43 16.22
CA ARG A 50 -11.06 2.78 16.33
C ARG A 50 -11.51 2.83 17.78
N ASP A 51 -11.07 1.84 18.58
CA ASP A 51 -11.47 1.77 19.98
C ASP A 51 -10.91 2.94 20.78
N LEU A 52 -9.81 3.54 20.32
CA LEU A 52 -9.25 4.74 20.94
C LEU A 52 -9.95 6.02 20.45
N GLY A 53 -10.91 5.89 19.55
CA GLY A 53 -11.67 7.04 19.06
C GLY A 53 -10.97 7.84 17.98
N HIS A 54 -9.94 7.28 17.37
CA HIS A 54 -9.17 7.99 16.34
C HIS A 54 -9.83 7.95 14.97
N PHE A 55 -10.77 7.03 14.75
CA PHE A 55 -11.57 7.02 13.52
C PHE A 55 -13.01 7.32 13.86
N GLU A 56 -13.63 8.18 13.06
CA GLU A 56 -15.06 8.35 13.13
C GLU A 56 -15.73 7.14 12.50
N ASN A 57 -17.01 6.93 12.84
CA ASN A 57 -17.75 5.78 12.34
C ASN A 57 -17.72 5.76 10.82
N GLY A 58 -17.28 4.62 10.27
CA GLY A 58 -17.32 4.39 8.83
C GLY A 58 -16.18 5.00 8.04
N THR A 59 -15.17 5.58 8.72
CA THR A 59 -14.08 6.25 8.00
C THR A 59 -12.81 5.40 7.89
N GLU A 60 -12.77 4.20 8.49
CA GLU A 60 -11.56 3.38 8.45
C GLU A 60 -11.17 3.01 7.04
N SER A 61 -12.15 2.57 6.23
CA SER A 61 -11.85 2.18 4.85
C SER A 61 -11.45 3.39 3.99
N THR A 62 -12.04 4.54 4.27
CA THR A 62 -11.68 5.78 3.59
C THR A 62 -10.21 6.13 3.88
N TYR A 63 -9.79 5.95 5.13
CA TYR A 63 -8.39 6.21 5.48
C TYR A 63 -7.44 5.31 4.68
N LEU A 64 -7.74 4.01 4.61
CA LEU A 64 -6.88 3.09 3.87
C LEU A 64 -6.79 3.49 2.41
N GLU A 65 -7.92 3.82 1.82
CA GLU A 65 -7.97 4.26 0.42
C GLU A 65 -7.14 5.52 0.22
N GLU A 66 -7.26 6.48 1.12
CA GLU A 66 -6.49 7.73 1.03
C GLU A 66 -4.99 7.46 1.15
N ALA A 67 -4.59 6.60 2.08
CA ALA A 67 -3.18 6.29 2.26
C ALA A 67 -2.58 5.64 1.02
N LEU A 68 -3.30 4.67 0.46
CA LEU A 68 -2.84 3.99 -0.76
C LEU A 68 -2.79 4.97 -1.93
N ASN A 69 -3.80 5.80 -2.10
CA ASN A 69 -3.84 6.76 -3.20
C ASN A 69 -2.73 7.80 -3.06
N THR A 70 -2.46 8.26 -1.84
CA THR A 70 -1.40 9.23 -1.61
C THR A 70 -0.05 8.65 -2.00
N TYR A 71 0.22 7.42 -1.58
CA TYR A 71 1.49 6.80 -1.93
C TYR A 71 1.58 6.56 -3.43
N LEU A 72 0.55 5.99 -4.04
CA LEU A 72 0.56 5.71 -5.47
C LEU A 72 0.72 6.98 -6.29
N SER A 73 0.08 8.08 -5.87
CA SER A 73 0.22 9.35 -6.58
C SER A 73 1.66 9.86 -6.54
N SER A 74 2.40 9.52 -5.49
CA SER A 74 3.78 9.99 -5.36
C SER A 74 4.75 9.23 -6.25
N ILE A 75 4.38 8.06 -6.75
CA ILE A 75 5.29 7.20 -7.52
C ILE A 75 4.82 6.94 -8.95
N THR A 76 3.62 7.38 -9.31
CA THR A 76 3.09 7.16 -10.66
C THR A 76 3.29 8.40 -11.53
N ASN A 77 3.40 8.16 -12.81
CA ASN A 77 3.56 9.22 -13.80
C ASN A 77 2.22 9.82 -14.21
#